data_f6cf52da78be53a0c1b322daeca1e28b
#
_entry.id   f6cf52da78be53a0c1b322daeca1e28b
#
_cell.length_a   1.000
_cell.length_b   1.000
_cell.length_c   1.000
_cell.angle_alpha   90.00
_cell.angle_beta   90.00
_cell.angle_gamma   90.00
#
_symmetry.space_group_name_H-M   'P 1'
#
loop_
_entity.id
_entity.type
_entity.pdbx_description
1 polymer ?
#
loop_
_entity_poly.entity_id
_entity_poly.type
_entity_poly.pdbx_seq_one_letter_code
_entity_poly.pdbx_strand_id
1 'polypeptide(L)' 'MILLLTPLQLFKTLSDDTRLSIVLLLREMGELCVCDIGAALDGPQPKISRHLAMLRDAGVLLDRKEGKWVHY' A
#
# COMPACT_ATOMS: atom_id res chain seq x y z
N MET A 1 5.04 15.30 19.20
CA MET A 1 4.81 14.21 18.22
C MET A 1 4.87 14.79 16.81
N ILE A 2 5.54 14.08 15.95
CA ILE A 2 5.63 14.51 14.56
C ILE A 2 4.51 13.86 13.78
N LEU A 3 3.72 14.66 13.08
CA LEU A 3 2.74 14.17 12.15
C LEU A 3 3.42 13.95 10.82
N LEU A 4 3.61 12.68 10.47
CA LEU A 4 4.21 12.32 9.19
C LEU A 4 3.23 12.52 8.05
N LEU A 5 1.94 12.53 8.35
CA LEU A 5 0.88 12.59 7.35
C LEU A 5 -0.12 13.66 7.75
N THR A 6 -0.22 14.72 6.96
CA THR A 6 -1.29 15.71 7.13
C THR A 6 -2.54 15.24 6.41
N PRO A 7 -3.73 15.77 6.74
CA PRO A 7 -4.94 15.41 6.00
C PRO A 7 -4.81 15.66 4.50
N LEU A 8 -4.18 16.75 4.10
CA LEU A 8 -3.98 17.03 2.68
C LEU A 8 -3.10 15.97 2.01
N GLN A 9 -2.01 15.58 2.67
CA GLN A 9 -1.14 14.54 2.14
C GLN A 9 -1.85 13.20 2.04
N LEU A 10 -2.69 12.88 3.03
CA LEU A 10 -3.50 11.67 3.00
C LEU A 10 -4.43 11.66 1.79
N PHE A 11 -5.17 12.74 1.58
CA PHE A 11 -6.07 12.80 0.44
C PHE A 11 -5.35 12.75 -0.89
N LYS A 12 -4.20 13.43 -1.00
CA LYS A 12 -3.39 13.36 -2.22
C LYS A 12 -2.88 11.95 -2.48
N THR A 13 -2.41 11.29 -1.44
CA THR A 13 -1.90 9.92 -1.56
C THR A 13 -3.00 8.96 -2.01
N LEU A 14 -4.22 9.14 -1.52
CA LEU A 14 -5.35 8.29 -1.87
C LEU A 14 -6.07 8.70 -3.15
N SER A 15 -5.66 9.78 -3.79
CA SER A 15 -6.32 10.27 -5.01
C SER A 15 -5.82 9.57 -6.28
N ASP A 16 -5.45 8.32 -6.16
CA ASP A 16 -5.02 7.47 -7.27
C ASP A 16 -5.79 6.15 -7.17
N ASP A 17 -6.36 5.70 -8.29
CA ASP A 17 -7.18 4.49 -8.31
C ASP A 17 -6.45 3.29 -7.72
N THR A 18 -5.20 3.09 -8.13
CA THR A 18 -4.41 1.94 -7.67
C THR A 18 -4.16 2.02 -6.17
N ARG A 19 -3.71 3.18 -5.67
CA ARG A 19 -3.41 3.34 -4.26
C ARG A 19 -4.67 3.20 -3.40
N LEU A 20 -5.77 3.79 -3.82
CA LEU A 20 -7.02 3.67 -3.09
C LEU A 20 -7.50 2.21 -3.07
N SER A 21 -7.41 1.52 -4.20
CA SER A 21 -7.79 0.11 -4.30
C SER A 21 -6.94 -0.75 -3.37
N ILE A 22 -5.64 -0.49 -3.27
CA ILE A 22 -4.75 -1.21 -2.36
C ILE A 22 -5.21 -1.04 -0.91
N VAL A 23 -5.48 0.20 -0.50
CA VAL A 23 -5.88 0.48 0.88
C VAL A 23 -7.20 -0.20 1.21
N LEU A 24 -8.17 -0.14 0.31
CA LEU A 24 -9.47 -0.77 0.52
C LEU A 24 -9.35 -2.29 0.57
N LEU A 25 -8.50 -2.87 -0.28
CA LEU A 25 -8.25 -4.31 -0.27
C LEU A 25 -7.66 -4.76 1.06
N LEU A 26 -6.63 -4.05 1.54
CA LEU A 26 -5.98 -4.39 2.81
C LEU A 26 -6.91 -4.18 4.00
N ARG A 27 -7.79 -3.20 3.92
CA ARG A 27 -8.80 -2.99 4.95
C ARG A 27 -9.73 -4.21 5.08
N GLU A 28 -10.11 -4.81 3.95
CA GLU A 28 -11.01 -5.97 3.95
C GLU A 28 -10.29 -7.26 4.28
N MET A 29 -9.09 -7.46 3.72
CA MET A 29 -8.39 -8.73 3.78
C MET A 29 -7.35 -8.82 4.89
N GLY A 30 -6.97 -7.68 5.48
CA GLY A 30 -5.87 -7.64 6.42
C GLY A 30 -4.52 -7.68 5.71
N GLU A 31 -3.52 -8.28 6.35
CA GLU A 31 -2.17 -8.33 5.80
C GLU A 31 -2.09 -9.25 4.60
N LEU A 32 -1.48 -8.75 3.51
CA LEU A 32 -1.27 -9.53 2.29
C LEU A 32 0.15 -9.35 1.79
N CYS A 33 0.70 -10.36 1.12
CA CYS A 33 1.98 -10.18 0.45
C CYS A 33 1.78 -9.44 -0.88
N VAL A 34 2.88 -8.89 -1.41
CA VAL A 34 2.83 -8.12 -2.67
C VAL A 34 2.25 -8.95 -3.81
N CYS A 35 2.56 -10.25 -3.85
CA CYS A 35 2.06 -11.13 -4.89
C CYS A 35 0.54 -11.23 -4.85
N ASP A 36 -0.03 -11.36 -3.66
CA ASP A 36 -1.48 -11.49 -3.50
C ASP A 36 -2.18 -10.18 -3.85
N ILE A 37 -1.60 -9.05 -3.49
CA ILE A 37 -2.14 -7.74 -3.84
C ILE A 37 -2.14 -7.56 -5.35
N GLY A 38 -1.03 -7.89 -6.00
CA GLY A 38 -0.93 -7.79 -7.45
C GLY A 38 -1.93 -8.67 -8.17
N ALA A 39 -2.12 -9.89 -7.69
CA ALA A 39 -3.09 -10.82 -8.27
C ALA A 39 -4.52 -10.30 -8.10
N ALA A 40 -4.85 -9.78 -6.91
CA ALA A 40 -6.19 -9.27 -6.63
C ALA A 40 -6.53 -8.05 -7.46
N LEU A 41 -5.57 -7.18 -7.71
CA LEU A 41 -5.77 -5.94 -8.46
C LEU A 41 -5.43 -6.07 -9.95
N ASP A 42 -4.99 -7.26 -10.38
CA ASP A 42 -4.66 -7.55 -11.77
C ASP A 42 -3.68 -6.52 -12.35
N GLY A 43 -2.63 -6.21 -11.60
CA GLY A 43 -1.63 -5.25 -12.02
C GLY A 43 -0.23 -5.81 -12.05
N PRO A 44 0.67 -5.22 -12.86
CA PRO A 44 2.07 -5.64 -12.89
C PRO A 44 2.71 -5.44 -11.51
N GLN A 45 3.44 -6.45 -11.04
CA GLN A 45 4.04 -6.40 -9.71
C GLN A 45 4.97 -5.19 -9.50
N PRO A 46 5.81 -4.78 -10.46
CA PRO A 46 6.64 -3.58 -10.25
C PRO A 46 5.81 -2.32 -10.00
N LYS A 47 4.68 -2.17 -10.69
CA LYS A 47 3.79 -1.03 -10.48
C LYS A 47 3.15 -1.09 -9.10
N ILE A 48 2.64 -2.25 -8.72
CA ILE A 48 2.02 -2.46 -7.41
C ILE A 48 3.04 -2.19 -6.30
N SER A 49 4.26 -2.73 -6.42
CA SER A 49 5.31 -2.52 -5.44
C SER A 49 5.66 -1.05 -5.27
N ARG A 50 5.69 -0.28 -6.36
CA ARG A 50 5.98 1.14 -6.31
C ARG A 50 4.89 1.90 -5.55
N HIS A 51 3.62 1.59 -5.82
CA HIS A 51 2.52 2.23 -5.11
C HIS A 51 2.49 1.85 -3.63
N LEU A 52 2.80 0.60 -3.31
CA LEU A 52 2.91 0.15 -1.93
C LEU A 52 4.01 0.90 -1.18
N ALA A 53 5.16 1.10 -1.83
CA ALA A 53 6.25 1.86 -1.23
C ALA A 53 5.84 3.31 -0.98
N MET A 54 5.11 3.92 -1.90
CA MET A 54 4.60 5.28 -1.72
C MET A 54 3.66 5.38 -0.52
N LEU A 55 2.77 4.41 -0.36
CA LEU A 55 1.83 4.37 0.76
C LEU A 55 2.56 4.14 2.09
N ARG A 56 3.56 3.26 2.10
CA ARG A 56 4.37 3.01 3.28
C ARG A 56 5.15 4.26 3.68
N ASP A 57 5.80 4.89 2.72
CA ASP A 57 6.62 6.09 2.98
C ASP A 57 5.77 7.26 3.45
N ALA A 58 4.52 7.33 3.01
CA ALA A 58 3.59 8.35 3.47
C ALA A 58 2.97 8.03 4.84
N GLY A 59 3.25 6.85 5.40
CA GLY A 59 2.73 6.47 6.70
C GLY A 59 1.33 5.88 6.69
N VAL A 60 0.80 5.59 5.50
CA VAL A 60 -0.54 4.99 5.37
C VAL A 60 -0.52 3.49 5.64
N LEU A 61 0.55 2.82 5.22
CA LEU A 61 0.72 1.38 5.39
C LEU A 61 2.00 1.08 6.14
N LEU A 62 1.99 -0.07 6.80
CA LEU A 62 3.19 -0.69 7.37
C LEU A 62 3.58 -1.87 6.52
N ASP A 63 4.87 -2.22 6.53
CA ASP A 63 5.33 -3.40 5.85
C ASP A 63 6.03 -4.34 6.83
N ARG A 64 6.06 -5.62 6.50
CA ARG A 64 6.75 -6.64 7.26
C ARG A 64 7.46 -7.57 6.28
N LYS A 65 8.73 -7.78 6.51
CA LYS A 65 9.52 -8.72 5.71
C LYS A 65 9.60 -10.06 6.40
N GLU A 66 9.41 -11.13 5.62
CA GLU A 66 9.51 -12.48 6.11
C GLU A 66 10.29 -13.27 5.07
N GLY A 67 11.59 -13.47 5.33
CA GLY A 67 12.49 -14.02 4.34
C GLY A 67 12.54 -13.12 3.11
N LYS A 68 12.23 -13.68 1.94
CA LYS A 68 12.16 -12.93 0.69
C LYS A 68 10.78 -12.35 0.41
N TRP A 69 9.81 -12.59 1.29
CA TRP A 69 8.44 -12.11 1.12
C TRP A 69 8.24 -10.79 1.86
N VAL A 70 7.50 -9.88 1.24
CA VAL A 70 7.12 -8.61 1.84
C VAL A 70 5.61 -8.58 1.96
N HIS A 71 5.13 -8.29 3.16
CA HIS A 71 3.70 -8.21 3.47
C HIS A 71 3.33 -6.78 3.83
N TYR A 72 2.17 -6.36 3.44
CA TYR A 72 1.66 -5.02 3.75
C TYR A 72 0.33 -5.06 4.50
#